data_348e19acd2854e7332538c2ac233cf20
#
_entry.id   348e19acd2854e7332538c2ac233cf20
#
_cell.length_a   1.000
_cell.length_b   1.000
_cell.length_c   1.000
_cell.angle_alpha   90.00
_cell.angle_beta   90.00
_cell.angle_gamma   90.00
#
_symmetry.space_group_name_H-M   'P 1'
#
loop_
_entity.id
_entity.type
_entity.pdbx_description
1 polymer ?
#
loop_
_entity_poly.entity_id
_entity_poly.type
_entity_poly.pdbx_seq_one_letter_code
_entity_poly.pdbx_strand_id
1 'polypeptide(L)'
;GYPLTSICLKIEGKKMLAQYRAGKLTAAATGEIDEVNGKIVSEEAPRKKLIPALPAKWNSQVVMLGKLGLVCWLATLMAKIPVPVIGNISGLVWGLILGIIFTSIGFLDENILTKANSYGIVMFALLMYMFNGLKDCTPEMLSNILFPMIALIVVGIIGMAIVVILAAKILKLSFPMAMATALTALYGFPANAIITETTCNNLTDDADERAYLMGQMFAPMIVGGFTTVTITSVIIAGIFVGLL
;
A
#
# COMPACT_ATOMS: atom_id res chain seq x y z
N GLY A 1 9.76 -1.83 -12.57
CA GLY A 1 8.48 -1.33 -12.01
C GLY A 1 8.54 0.16 -11.73
N TYR A 2 9.36 0.58 -10.76
CA TYR A 2 9.37 1.96 -10.23
C TYR A 2 9.48 3.08 -11.28
N PRO A 3 10.43 3.08 -12.24
CA PRO A 3 10.51 4.15 -13.24
C PRO A 3 9.27 4.21 -14.15
N LEU A 4 8.73 3.05 -14.53
CA LEU A 4 7.56 2.98 -15.38
C LEU A 4 6.30 3.49 -14.67
N THR A 5 6.14 3.16 -13.40
CA THR A 5 5.06 3.69 -12.56
C THR A 5 5.14 5.21 -12.45
N SER A 6 6.35 5.77 -12.21
CA SER A 6 6.54 7.22 -12.15
C SER A 6 6.12 7.90 -13.45
N ILE A 7 6.44 7.32 -14.60
CA ILE A 7 6.02 7.85 -15.92
C ILE A 7 4.49 7.81 -16.05
N CYS A 8 3.85 6.68 -15.72
CA CYS A 8 2.42 6.54 -15.79
C CYS A 8 1.70 7.56 -14.87
N LEU A 9 2.16 7.69 -13.62
CA LEU A 9 1.60 8.66 -12.67
C LEU A 9 1.81 10.10 -13.12
N LYS A 10 2.96 10.44 -13.71
CA LYS A 10 3.20 11.78 -14.27
C LYS A 10 2.29 12.10 -15.44
N ILE A 11 2.04 11.14 -16.33
CA ILE A 11 1.12 11.33 -17.46
C ILE A 11 -0.30 11.57 -16.95
N GLU A 12 -0.76 10.73 -16.03
CA GLU A 12 -2.11 10.86 -15.46
C GLU A 12 -2.27 12.14 -14.63
N GLY A 13 -1.28 12.44 -13.77
CA GLY A 13 -1.31 13.63 -12.92
C GLY A 13 -1.32 14.93 -13.74
N LYS A 14 -0.56 15.02 -14.83
CA LYS A 14 -0.62 16.18 -15.75
C LYS A 14 -2.01 16.33 -16.38
N LYS A 15 -2.63 15.23 -16.77
CA LYS A 15 -3.99 15.23 -17.33
C LYS A 15 -5.02 15.68 -16.29
N MET A 16 -4.91 15.16 -15.05
CA MET A 16 -5.78 15.55 -13.95
C MET A 16 -5.63 17.03 -13.59
N LEU A 17 -4.40 17.55 -13.53
CA LEU A 17 -4.15 18.97 -13.29
C LEU A 17 -4.72 19.86 -14.39
N ALA A 18 -4.57 19.47 -15.64
CA ALA A 18 -5.15 20.23 -16.76
C ALA A 18 -6.70 20.29 -16.67
N GLN A 19 -7.33 19.22 -16.22
CA GLN A 19 -8.78 19.18 -16.01
C GLN A 19 -9.22 19.99 -14.78
N TYR A 20 -8.46 19.93 -13.69
CA TYR A 20 -8.70 20.72 -12.49
C TYR A 20 -8.60 22.23 -12.76
N ARG A 21 -7.52 22.66 -13.41
CA ARG A 21 -7.30 24.06 -13.82
C ARG A 21 -8.33 24.57 -14.83
N ALA A 22 -8.89 23.69 -15.65
CA ALA A 22 -9.96 24.02 -16.58
C ALA A 22 -11.35 24.12 -15.90
N GLY A 23 -11.45 23.97 -14.59
CA GLY A 23 -12.70 24.03 -13.82
C GLY A 23 -13.67 22.87 -14.12
N LYS A 24 -13.21 21.81 -14.79
CA LYS A 24 -14.05 20.64 -15.14
C LYS A 24 -14.21 19.65 -13.98
N LEU A 25 -13.36 19.75 -12.97
CA LEU A 25 -13.37 18.93 -11.78
C LEU A 25 -13.41 19.87 -10.58
N THR A 26 -14.50 19.90 -9.86
CA THR A 26 -14.58 20.50 -8.54
C THR A 26 -13.78 19.65 -7.57
N ALA A 27 -13.17 20.28 -6.57
CA ALA A 27 -12.44 19.64 -5.48
C ALA A 27 -13.37 18.76 -4.62
N ALA A 28 -13.86 17.67 -5.20
CA ALA A 28 -14.78 16.73 -4.53
C ALA A 28 -14.05 15.72 -3.64
N ALA A 29 -12.87 16.02 -3.16
CA ALA A 29 -12.17 15.18 -2.18
C ALA A 29 -11.01 15.94 -1.52
N THR A 30 -11.25 17.10 -0.94
CA THR A 30 -10.36 17.68 0.07
C THR A 30 -10.62 17.01 1.42
N GLY A 31 -10.43 15.69 1.50
CA GLY A 31 -10.30 15.01 2.77
C GLY A 31 -8.82 14.86 3.09
N GLU A 32 -8.41 15.09 4.33
CA GLU A 32 -7.09 14.69 4.79
C GLU A 32 -6.89 13.21 4.48
N ILE A 33 -5.83 12.89 3.74
CA ILE A 33 -5.51 11.52 3.42
C ILE A 33 -4.74 10.94 4.59
N ASP A 34 -5.29 9.87 5.14
CA ASP A 34 -4.55 9.02 6.04
C ASP A 34 -3.38 8.39 5.27
N GLU A 35 -2.17 8.90 5.49
CA GLU A 35 -0.94 8.45 4.86
C GLU A 35 -0.68 6.95 5.06
N VAL A 36 -1.26 6.35 6.10
CA VAL A 36 -1.05 4.94 6.45
C VAL A 36 -2.05 4.01 5.76
N ASN A 37 -3.30 4.41 5.63
CA ASN A 37 -4.38 3.54 5.14
C ASN A 37 -4.91 3.91 3.74
N GLY A 38 -4.42 5.01 3.15
CA GLY A 38 -4.88 5.48 1.84
C GLY A 38 -6.37 5.82 1.78
N LYS A 39 -7.00 5.98 2.95
CA LYS A 39 -8.39 6.44 3.03
C LYS A 39 -8.41 7.96 3.07
N ILE A 40 -9.22 8.53 2.21
CA ILE A 40 -9.66 9.90 2.38
C ILE A 40 -10.36 9.94 3.74
N VAL A 41 -9.84 10.75 4.65
CA VAL A 41 -10.54 11.06 5.90
C VAL A 41 -11.71 11.98 5.51
N SER A 42 -12.74 11.40 4.90
CA SER A 42 -14.04 12.00 4.95
C SER A 42 -14.46 11.97 6.43
N GLU A 43 -15.03 13.03 6.94
CA GLU A 43 -15.79 13.01 8.20
C GLU A 43 -16.95 12.01 8.05
N GLU A 44 -16.64 10.71 7.98
CA GLU A 44 -17.65 9.69 8.22
C GLU A 44 -18.08 9.85 9.67
N ALA A 45 -19.37 10.06 9.85
CA ALA A 45 -20.01 10.09 11.15
C ALA A 45 -19.46 8.96 12.02
N PRO A 46 -19.11 9.19 13.28
CA PRO A 46 -18.42 8.24 14.12
C PRO A 46 -19.20 6.92 14.19
N ARG A 47 -18.71 5.91 13.51
CA ARG A 47 -19.28 4.55 13.60
C ARG A 47 -19.20 4.15 15.07
N LYS A 48 -20.30 3.73 15.65
CA LYS A 48 -20.32 3.23 17.04
C LYS A 48 -19.36 2.06 17.15
N LYS A 49 -18.17 2.33 17.68
CA LYS A 49 -17.17 1.30 17.96
C LYS A 49 -17.61 0.50 19.18
N LEU A 50 -17.39 -0.82 19.16
CA LEU A 50 -17.73 -1.72 20.27
C LEU A 50 -16.96 -1.37 21.55
N ILE A 51 -15.69 -0.97 21.39
CA ILE A 51 -14.82 -0.55 22.47
C ILE A 51 -14.72 0.98 22.41
N PRO A 52 -15.15 1.71 23.45
CA PRO A 52 -15.00 3.16 23.48
C PRO A 52 -13.50 3.54 23.51
N ALA A 53 -13.18 4.64 22.82
CA ALA A 53 -11.81 5.15 22.82
C ALA A 53 -11.35 5.42 24.27
N LEU A 54 -10.10 5.05 24.55
CA LEU A 54 -9.50 5.35 25.85
C LEU A 54 -9.46 6.88 26.09
N PRO A 55 -9.77 7.34 27.31
CA PRO A 55 -9.63 8.76 27.64
C PRO A 55 -8.23 9.27 27.28
N ALA A 56 -8.12 10.49 26.75
CA ALA A 56 -6.86 11.07 26.29
C ALA A 56 -5.72 11.00 27.33
N LYS A 57 -6.07 11.04 28.63
CA LYS A 57 -5.09 10.88 29.72
C LYS A 57 -4.37 9.54 29.74
N TRP A 58 -5.02 8.47 29.27
CA TRP A 58 -4.47 7.10 29.25
C TRP A 58 -3.99 6.68 27.87
N ASN A 59 -4.36 7.41 26.82
CA ASN A 59 -4.01 7.08 25.44
C ASN A 59 -2.68 7.74 25.04
N SER A 60 -1.62 7.45 25.81
CA SER A 60 -0.26 7.94 25.53
C SER A 60 0.35 7.19 24.31
N GLN A 61 1.38 7.78 23.71
CA GLN A 61 2.13 7.17 22.60
C GLN A 61 2.58 5.74 22.92
N VAL A 62 3.07 5.52 24.15
CA VAL A 62 3.52 4.20 24.61
C VAL A 62 2.37 3.20 24.65
N VAL A 63 1.19 3.60 25.11
CA VAL A 63 0.01 2.73 25.17
C VAL A 63 -0.49 2.41 23.76
N MET A 64 -0.49 3.38 22.85
CA MET A 64 -0.85 3.15 21.45
C MET A 64 0.08 2.13 20.79
N LEU A 65 1.39 2.30 20.95
CA LEU A 65 2.39 1.35 20.44
C LEU A 65 2.31 -0.01 21.12
N GLY A 66 1.99 -0.04 22.42
CA GLY A 66 1.76 -1.28 23.17
C GLY A 66 0.56 -2.07 22.62
N LYS A 67 -0.57 -1.41 22.33
CA LYS A 67 -1.73 -2.04 21.68
C LYS A 67 -1.36 -2.61 20.31
N LEU A 68 -0.63 -1.82 19.49
CA LEU A 68 -0.18 -2.27 18.18
C LEU A 68 0.76 -3.47 18.29
N GLY A 69 1.75 -3.41 19.21
CA GLY A 69 2.67 -4.50 19.48
C GLY A 69 1.96 -5.78 19.91
N LEU A 70 0.92 -5.69 20.75
CA LEU A 70 0.11 -6.82 21.16
C LEU A 70 -0.60 -7.47 19.96
N VAL A 71 -1.18 -6.68 19.07
CA VAL A 71 -1.83 -7.19 17.86
C VAL A 71 -0.80 -7.85 16.92
N CYS A 72 0.37 -7.26 16.75
CA CYS A 72 1.47 -7.86 15.99
C CYS A 72 1.94 -9.18 16.62
N TRP A 73 2.05 -9.24 17.93
CA TRP A 73 2.40 -10.47 18.64
C TRP A 73 1.35 -11.57 18.45
N LEU A 74 0.07 -11.23 18.57
CA LEU A 74 -1.02 -12.16 18.26
C LEU A 74 -0.95 -12.67 16.81
N ALA A 75 -0.64 -11.80 15.85
CA ALA A 75 -0.46 -12.19 14.46
C ALA A 75 0.65 -13.22 14.27
N THR A 76 1.78 -13.06 15.00
CA THR A 76 2.89 -14.03 14.95
C THR A 76 2.52 -15.38 15.61
N LEU A 77 1.67 -15.35 16.64
CA LEU A 77 1.15 -16.59 17.23
C LEU A 77 0.19 -17.31 16.28
N MET A 78 -0.73 -16.58 15.66
CA MET A 78 -1.66 -17.14 14.67
C MET A 78 -0.94 -17.74 13.46
N ALA A 79 0.17 -17.15 13.04
CA ALA A 79 0.98 -17.68 11.93
C ALA A 79 1.61 -19.06 12.22
N LYS A 80 1.73 -19.45 13.49
CA LYS A 80 2.23 -20.78 13.89
C LYS A 80 1.15 -21.87 13.82
N ILE A 81 -0.10 -21.50 13.68
CA ILE A 81 -1.23 -22.44 13.63
C ILE A 81 -1.46 -22.82 12.15
N PRO A 82 -1.23 -24.08 11.77
CA PRO A 82 -1.49 -24.53 10.40
C PRO A 82 -3.00 -24.50 10.13
N VAL A 83 -3.42 -23.84 9.05
CA VAL A 83 -4.80 -23.85 8.61
C VAL A 83 -5.01 -25.07 7.68
N PRO A 84 -5.97 -25.96 7.98
CA PRO A 84 -6.09 -27.27 7.32
C PRO A 84 -6.25 -27.23 5.79
N VAL A 85 -6.67 -26.09 5.21
CA VAL A 85 -6.99 -25.96 3.78
C VAL A 85 -5.95 -25.11 3.02
N ILE A 86 -5.26 -24.19 3.71
CA ILE A 86 -4.43 -23.14 3.07
C ILE A 86 -2.96 -23.27 3.47
N GLY A 87 -2.63 -24.17 4.40
CA GLY A 87 -1.28 -24.29 4.95
C GLY A 87 -0.93 -23.18 5.94
N ASN A 88 0.36 -22.84 6.04
CA ASN A 88 0.83 -21.80 6.95
C ASN A 88 0.62 -20.40 6.37
N ILE A 89 -0.36 -19.67 6.88
CA ILE A 89 -0.58 -18.27 6.52
C ILE A 89 0.52 -17.39 7.13
N SER A 90 1.15 -16.55 6.32
CA SER A 90 2.17 -15.61 6.77
C SER A 90 1.67 -14.70 7.90
N GLY A 91 2.53 -14.42 8.87
CA GLY A 91 2.23 -13.49 9.98
C GLY A 91 1.87 -12.08 9.50
N LEU A 92 2.34 -11.66 8.32
CA LEU A 92 1.97 -10.38 7.71
C LEU A 92 0.48 -10.35 7.32
N VAL A 93 -0.04 -11.45 6.78
CA VAL A 93 -1.46 -11.56 6.43
C VAL A 93 -2.33 -11.59 7.69
N TRP A 94 -1.92 -12.34 8.71
CA TRP A 94 -2.58 -12.31 10.02
C TRP A 94 -2.55 -10.93 10.65
N GLY A 95 -1.43 -10.21 10.53
CA GLY A 95 -1.29 -8.82 10.99
C GLY A 95 -2.30 -7.88 10.31
N LEU A 96 -2.49 -8.03 9.00
CA LEU A 96 -3.48 -7.25 8.25
C LEU A 96 -4.90 -7.57 8.71
N ILE A 97 -5.26 -8.85 8.78
CA ILE A 97 -6.61 -9.30 9.20
C ILE A 97 -6.93 -8.81 10.61
N LEU A 98 -6.03 -9.07 11.56
CA LEU A 98 -6.20 -8.66 12.95
C LEU A 98 -6.19 -7.13 13.08
N GLY A 99 -5.35 -6.42 12.33
CA GLY A 99 -5.33 -4.97 12.27
C GLY A 99 -6.69 -4.39 11.88
N ILE A 100 -7.30 -4.92 10.82
CA ILE A 100 -8.64 -4.49 10.37
C ILE A 100 -9.69 -4.80 11.45
N ILE A 101 -9.68 -6.01 12.01
CA ILE A 101 -10.65 -6.43 13.04
C ILE A 101 -10.52 -5.54 14.28
N PHE A 102 -9.32 -5.37 14.83
CA PHE A 102 -9.09 -4.61 16.06
C PHE A 102 -9.32 -3.10 15.88
N THR A 103 -9.11 -2.55 14.67
CA THR A 103 -9.48 -1.19 14.34
C THR A 103 -11.00 -1.03 14.23
N SER A 104 -11.70 -1.99 13.60
CA SER A 104 -13.16 -1.97 13.46
C SER A 104 -13.88 -2.10 14.80
N ILE A 105 -13.34 -2.90 15.72
CA ILE A 105 -13.87 -3.06 17.10
C ILE A 105 -13.57 -1.81 17.94
N GLY A 106 -12.53 -1.03 17.59
CA GLY A 106 -12.14 0.17 18.33
C GLY A 106 -11.02 -0.05 19.36
N PHE A 107 -10.40 -1.24 19.38
CA PHE A 107 -9.23 -1.50 20.23
C PHE A 107 -7.98 -0.76 19.73
N LEU A 108 -7.74 -0.77 18.41
CA LEU A 108 -6.74 0.06 17.77
C LEU A 108 -7.36 1.38 17.32
N ASP A 109 -6.64 2.46 17.56
CA ASP A 109 -7.01 3.77 17.04
C ASP A 109 -6.71 3.84 15.55
N GLU A 110 -7.56 4.53 14.79
CA GLU A 110 -7.26 4.88 13.41
C GLU A 110 -6.03 5.78 13.37
N ASN A 111 -5.14 5.54 12.41
CA ASN A 111 -3.86 6.26 12.25
C ASN A 111 -2.97 6.19 13.50
N ILE A 112 -2.97 5.03 14.16
CA ILE A 112 -2.28 4.85 15.45
C ILE A 112 -0.79 5.22 15.38
N LEU A 113 -0.09 4.94 14.26
CA LEU A 113 1.32 5.28 14.08
C LEU A 113 1.57 6.79 13.99
N THR A 114 0.68 7.51 13.28
CA THR A 114 0.74 8.97 13.17
C THR A 114 0.41 9.62 14.50
N LYS A 115 -0.66 9.18 15.17
CA LYS A 115 -1.04 9.65 16.51
C LYS A 115 0.02 9.39 17.56
N ALA A 116 0.73 8.26 17.45
CA ALA A 116 1.85 7.92 18.32
C ALA A 116 3.17 8.60 17.89
N ASN A 117 3.15 9.47 16.87
CA ASN A 117 4.34 10.11 16.30
C ASN A 117 5.48 9.12 15.96
N SER A 118 5.11 7.93 15.51
CA SER A 118 6.04 6.80 15.31
C SER A 118 6.07 6.31 13.86
N TYR A 119 5.27 6.93 12.98
CA TYR A 119 5.19 6.53 11.57
C TYR A 119 6.56 6.54 10.88
N GLY A 120 7.33 7.61 11.00
CA GLY A 120 8.64 7.72 10.36
C GLY A 120 9.66 6.68 10.83
N ILE A 121 9.70 6.38 12.14
CA ILE A 121 10.63 5.38 12.67
C ILE A 121 10.23 3.95 12.25
N VAL A 122 8.93 3.65 12.19
CA VAL A 122 8.44 2.35 11.73
C VAL A 122 8.69 2.17 10.24
N MET A 123 8.50 3.23 9.42
CA MET A 123 8.84 3.21 8.00
C MET A 123 10.34 3.00 7.79
N PHE A 124 11.18 3.68 8.54
CA PHE A 124 12.63 3.48 8.50
C PHE A 124 13.00 2.02 8.86
N ALA A 125 12.44 1.49 9.93
CA ALA A 125 12.67 0.11 10.35
C ALA A 125 12.22 -0.91 9.29
N LEU A 126 11.08 -0.66 8.62
CA LEU A 126 10.58 -1.47 7.52
C LEU A 126 11.55 -1.45 6.33
N LEU A 127 12.06 -0.29 5.95
CA LEU A 127 13.07 -0.16 4.87
C LEU A 127 14.35 -0.92 5.23
N MET A 128 14.84 -0.78 6.47
CA MET A 128 16.01 -1.53 6.95
C MET A 128 15.78 -3.03 6.91
N TYR A 129 14.59 -3.49 7.27
CA TYR A 129 14.22 -4.91 7.18
C TYR A 129 14.23 -5.42 5.73
N MET A 130 13.75 -4.63 4.78
CA MET A 130 13.81 -4.97 3.36
C MET A 130 15.25 -5.12 2.86
N PHE A 131 16.17 -4.23 3.27
CA PHE A 131 17.59 -4.33 2.92
C PHE A 131 18.27 -5.55 3.57
N ASN A 132 17.79 -6.02 4.71
CA ASN A 132 18.33 -7.25 5.33
C ASN A 132 18.19 -8.47 4.40
N GLY A 133 17.21 -8.51 3.51
CA GLY A 133 17.06 -9.56 2.51
C GLY A 133 18.20 -9.59 1.46
N LEU A 134 18.98 -8.52 1.34
CA LEU A 134 20.09 -8.42 0.38
C LEU A 134 21.45 -8.79 1.00
N LYS A 135 21.52 -9.06 2.30
CA LYS A 135 22.80 -9.32 3.02
C LYS A 135 23.59 -10.50 2.46
N ASP A 136 22.89 -11.52 1.96
CA ASP A 136 23.50 -12.75 1.45
C ASP A 136 23.71 -12.70 -0.09
N CYS A 137 23.40 -11.56 -0.73
CA CYS A 137 23.51 -11.37 -2.17
C CYS A 137 24.98 -11.11 -2.56
N THR A 138 25.60 -12.09 -3.21
CA THR A 138 26.95 -11.94 -3.76
C THR A 138 26.90 -11.31 -5.17
N PRO A 139 27.96 -10.58 -5.61
CA PRO A 139 28.04 -10.05 -6.97
C PRO A 139 27.91 -11.14 -8.04
N GLU A 140 28.43 -12.32 -7.79
CA GLU A 140 28.35 -13.46 -8.67
C GLU A 140 26.92 -13.99 -8.80
N MET A 141 26.22 -14.14 -7.69
CA MET A 141 24.80 -14.49 -7.66
C MET A 141 23.95 -13.45 -8.40
N LEU A 142 24.25 -12.16 -8.19
CA LEU A 142 23.55 -11.08 -8.86
C LEU A 142 23.74 -11.13 -10.38
N SER A 143 24.96 -11.37 -10.87
CA SER A 143 25.25 -11.47 -12.31
C SER A 143 24.52 -12.63 -12.97
N ASN A 144 24.42 -13.78 -12.30
CA ASN A 144 23.73 -14.97 -12.81
C ASN A 144 22.22 -14.80 -12.87
N ILE A 145 21.63 -14.05 -11.93
CA ILE A 145 20.18 -13.84 -11.86
C ILE A 145 19.74 -12.64 -12.70
N LEU A 146 20.64 -11.70 -13.02
CA LEU A 146 20.30 -10.43 -13.66
C LEU A 146 19.58 -10.62 -15.01
N PHE A 147 20.10 -11.48 -15.88
CA PHE A 147 19.51 -11.71 -17.19
C PHE A 147 18.12 -12.37 -17.12
N PRO A 148 17.91 -13.51 -16.44
CA PRO A 148 16.59 -14.10 -16.31
C PRO A 148 15.61 -13.17 -15.56
N MET A 149 16.08 -12.40 -14.58
CA MET A 149 15.25 -11.42 -13.86
C MET A 149 14.73 -10.31 -14.80
N ILE A 150 15.61 -9.72 -15.62
CA ILE A 150 15.21 -8.69 -16.60
C ILE A 150 14.23 -9.28 -17.61
N ALA A 151 14.50 -10.48 -18.14
CA ALA A 151 13.60 -11.13 -19.08
C ALA A 151 12.21 -11.37 -18.49
N LEU A 152 12.13 -11.89 -17.26
CA LEU A 152 10.86 -12.10 -16.56
C LEU A 152 10.11 -10.78 -16.29
N ILE A 153 10.83 -9.72 -15.91
CA ILE A 153 10.21 -8.40 -15.69
C ILE A 153 9.62 -7.87 -17.00
N VAL A 154 10.37 -7.94 -18.10
CA VAL A 154 9.89 -7.45 -19.41
C VAL A 154 8.67 -8.23 -19.89
N VAL A 155 8.72 -9.55 -19.85
CA VAL A 155 7.58 -10.42 -20.23
C VAL A 155 6.39 -10.16 -19.31
N GLY A 156 6.63 -10.04 -18.00
CA GLY A 156 5.59 -9.74 -17.02
C GLY A 156 4.92 -8.38 -17.25
N ILE A 157 5.69 -7.34 -17.57
CA ILE A 157 5.15 -6.00 -17.90
C ILE A 157 4.30 -6.04 -19.18
N ILE A 158 4.75 -6.77 -20.21
CA ILE A 158 3.99 -6.90 -21.46
C ILE A 158 2.66 -7.64 -21.20
N GLY A 159 2.72 -8.78 -20.49
CA GLY A 159 1.52 -9.52 -20.12
C GLY A 159 0.56 -8.69 -19.29
N MET A 160 1.08 -7.96 -18.29
CA MET A 160 0.32 -7.06 -17.47
C MET A 160 -0.33 -5.94 -18.29
N ALA A 161 0.39 -5.34 -19.24
CA ALA A 161 -0.15 -4.26 -20.09
C ALA A 161 -1.33 -4.75 -20.92
N ILE A 162 -1.29 -5.96 -21.45
CA ILE A 162 -2.42 -6.55 -22.21
C ILE A 162 -3.66 -6.68 -21.33
N VAL A 163 -3.50 -7.26 -20.14
CA VAL A 163 -4.61 -7.41 -19.19
C VAL A 163 -5.15 -6.06 -18.72
N VAL A 164 -4.26 -5.10 -18.44
CA VAL A 164 -4.64 -3.75 -18.01
C VAL A 164 -5.41 -2.99 -19.07
N ILE A 165 -5.08 -3.14 -20.36
CA ILE A 165 -5.85 -2.52 -21.45
C ILE A 165 -7.32 -3.03 -21.45
N LEU A 166 -7.50 -4.34 -21.26
CA LEU A 166 -8.84 -4.93 -21.17
C LEU A 166 -9.57 -4.45 -19.90
N ALA A 167 -8.92 -4.51 -18.75
CA ALA A 167 -9.48 -4.07 -17.47
C ALA A 167 -9.83 -2.57 -17.46
N ALA A 168 -8.96 -1.72 -18.00
CA ALA A 168 -9.19 -0.28 -18.09
C ALA A 168 -10.43 0.05 -18.93
N LYS A 169 -10.65 -0.68 -20.04
CA LYS A 169 -11.86 -0.52 -20.86
C LYS A 169 -13.13 -0.93 -20.11
N ILE A 170 -13.10 -2.05 -19.39
CA ILE A 170 -14.25 -2.57 -18.63
C ILE A 170 -14.58 -1.65 -17.45
N LEU A 171 -13.59 -1.22 -16.71
CA LEU A 171 -13.74 -0.40 -15.51
C LEU A 171 -13.82 1.10 -15.81
N LYS A 172 -13.71 1.51 -17.07
CA LYS A 172 -13.69 2.94 -17.51
C LYS A 172 -12.62 3.77 -16.78
N LEU A 173 -11.48 3.15 -16.48
CA LEU A 173 -10.32 3.80 -15.89
C LEU A 173 -9.38 4.31 -16.99
N SER A 174 -8.57 5.34 -16.68
CA SER A 174 -7.49 5.73 -17.55
C SER A 174 -6.42 4.65 -17.60
N PHE A 175 -5.87 4.37 -18.79
CA PHE A 175 -4.81 3.38 -18.94
C PHE A 175 -3.57 3.70 -18.08
N PRO A 176 -3.06 4.95 -18.01
CA PRO A 176 -1.90 5.25 -17.18
C PRO A 176 -2.15 4.98 -15.70
N MET A 177 -3.33 5.31 -15.16
CA MET A 177 -3.65 5.05 -13.76
C MET A 177 -3.79 3.55 -13.49
N ALA A 178 -4.52 2.84 -14.36
CA ALA A 178 -4.68 1.40 -14.24
C ALA A 178 -3.33 0.66 -14.35
N MET A 179 -2.45 1.11 -15.25
CA MET A 179 -1.10 0.54 -15.39
C MET A 179 -0.22 0.85 -14.18
N ALA A 180 -0.25 2.09 -13.65
CA ALA A 180 0.48 2.45 -12.46
C ALA A 180 0.06 1.58 -11.26
N THR A 181 -1.25 1.40 -11.06
CA THR A 181 -1.81 0.54 -10.01
C THR A 181 -1.40 -0.92 -10.19
N ALA A 182 -1.45 -1.46 -11.40
CA ALA A 182 -1.03 -2.84 -11.68
C ALA A 182 0.48 -3.06 -11.43
N LEU A 183 1.32 -2.09 -11.78
CA LEU A 183 2.76 -2.14 -11.56
C LEU A 183 3.14 -2.17 -10.07
N THR A 184 2.25 -1.78 -9.15
CA THR A 184 2.48 -1.92 -7.70
C THR A 184 2.71 -3.38 -7.30
N ALA A 185 2.23 -4.34 -8.10
CA ALA A 185 2.49 -5.76 -7.89
C ALA A 185 3.99 -6.13 -7.90
N LEU A 186 4.85 -5.30 -8.50
CA LEU A 186 6.29 -5.53 -8.59
C LEU A 186 7.07 -5.06 -7.36
N TYR A 187 6.48 -4.19 -6.51
CA TYR A 187 7.23 -3.59 -5.39
C TYR A 187 6.39 -3.34 -4.13
N GLY A 188 5.07 -3.19 -4.22
CA GLY A 188 4.18 -3.06 -3.06
C GLY A 188 4.41 -1.84 -2.18
N PHE A 189 3.87 -1.92 -0.96
CA PHE A 189 4.09 -0.93 0.09
C PHE A 189 5.45 -1.16 0.77
N PRO A 190 6.21 -0.12 1.16
CA PRO A 190 5.86 1.31 1.14
C PRO A 190 6.22 2.06 -0.16
N ALA A 191 6.86 1.40 -1.12
CA ALA A 191 7.40 2.05 -2.31
C ALA A 191 6.30 2.72 -3.17
N ASN A 192 5.09 2.13 -3.22
CA ASN A 192 3.96 2.72 -3.92
C ASN A 192 3.47 4.03 -3.29
N ALA A 193 3.49 4.15 -1.96
CA ALA A 193 3.18 5.40 -1.26
C ALA A 193 4.21 6.48 -1.59
N ILE A 194 5.49 6.16 -1.42
CA ILE A 194 6.61 7.08 -1.66
C ILE A 194 6.61 7.59 -3.10
N ILE A 195 6.40 6.72 -4.10
CA ILE A 195 6.42 7.14 -5.51
C ILE A 195 5.23 8.04 -5.84
N THR A 196 4.06 7.77 -5.27
CA THR A 196 2.86 8.57 -5.50
C THR A 196 3.04 9.97 -4.91
N GLU A 197 3.43 10.06 -3.64
CA GLU A 197 3.70 11.31 -2.95
C GLU A 197 4.78 12.13 -3.66
N THR A 198 5.93 11.52 -3.97
CA THR A 198 7.03 12.18 -4.69
C THR A 198 6.57 12.67 -6.06
N THR A 199 5.72 11.90 -6.76
CA THR A 199 5.21 12.32 -8.07
C THR A 199 4.25 13.50 -7.94
N CYS A 200 3.34 13.49 -6.98
CA CYS A 200 2.43 14.61 -6.73
C CYS A 200 3.18 15.88 -6.34
N ASN A 201 4.19 15.78 -5.47
CA ASN A 201 5.04 16.89 -5.06
C ASN A 201 5.86 17.48 -6.21
N ASN A 202 6.27 16.65 -7.18
CA ASN A 202 7.05 17.10 -8.35
C ASN A 202 6.17 17.66 -9.49
N LEU A 203 4.85 17.51 -9.43
CA LEU A 203 3.93 17.99 -10.47
C LEU A 203 3.44 19.41 -10.23
N THR A 204 3.34 19.82 -8.96
CA THR A 204 2.85 21.16 -8.58
C THR A 204 3.37 21.57 -7.22
N ASP A 205 3.66 22.88 -7.08
CA ASP A 205 4.01 23.51 -5.80
C ASP A 205 2.77 24.03 -5.05
N ASP A 206 1.62 24.09 -5.73
CA ASP A 206 0.37 24.53 -5.14
C ASP A 206 -0.20 23.45 -4.20
N ALA A 207 -0.58 23.87 -2.98
CA ALA A 207 -1.05 22.96 -1.95
C ALA A 207 -2.41 22.31 -2.28
N ASP A 208 -3.32 23.09 -2.89
CA ASP A 208 -4.66 22.61 -3.24
C ASP A 208 -4.61 21.63 -4.41
N GLU A 209 -3.79 21.93 -5.43
CA GLU A 209 -3.56 21.03 -6.56
C GLU A 209 -2.91 19.72 -6.10
N ARG A 210 -1.97 19.82 -5.17
CA ARG A 210 -1.30 18.64 -4.58
C ARG A 210 -2.29 17.78 -3.79
N ALA A 211 -3.10 18.39 -2.93
CA ALA A 211 -4.12 17.70 -2.17
C ALA A 211 -5.13 16.99 -3.11
N TYR A 212 -5.52 17.66 -4.19
CA TYR A 212 -6.37 17.07 -5.21
C TYR A 212 -5.72 15.84 -5.86
N LEU A 213 -4.46 15.94 -6.33
CA LEU A 213 -3.73 14.81 -6.93
C LEU A 213 -3.59 13.63 -5.96
N MET A 214 -3.19 13.92 -4.73
CA MET A 214 -3.09 12.90 -3.69
C MET A 214 -4.42 12.21 -3.44
N GLY A 215 -5.52 12.97 -3.35
CA GLY A 215 -6.86 12.41 -3.18
C GLY A 215 -7.27 11.44 -4.28
N GLN A 216 -6.86 11.71 -5.52
CA GLN A 216 -7.23 10.86 -6.66
C GLN A 216 -6.29 9.68 -6.89
N MET A 217 -5.00 9.84 -6.60
CA MET A 217 -3.99 8.86 -7.01
C MET A 217 -3.54 7.95 -5.86
N PHE A 218 -3.55 8.43 -4.62
CA PHE A 218 -2.95 7.71 -3.49
C PHE A 218 -3.74 6.44 -3.13
N ALA A 219 -5.06 6.54 -2.99
CA ALA A 219 -5.89 5.42 -2.61
C ALA A 219 -5.82 4.23 -3.59
N PRO A 220 -5.96 4.42 -4.93
CA PRO A 220 -5.80 3.33 -5.89
C PRO A 220 -4.41 2.68 -5.82
N MET A 221 -3.35 3.47 -5.65
CA MET A 221 -1.98 2.97 -5.57
C MET A 221 -1.76 2.11 -4.32
N ILE A 222 -2.24 2.56 -3.16
CA ILE A 222 -2.12 1.81 -1.90
C ILE A 222 -2.95 0.52 -1.94
N VAL A 223 -4.21 0.62 -2.35
CA VAL A 223 -5.11 -0.55 -2.45
C VAL A 223 -4.56 -1.56 -3.45
N GLY A 224 -4.08 -1.09 -4.62
CA GLY A 224 -3.44 -1.95 -5.61
C GLY A 224 -2.25 -2.71 -5.04
N GLY A 225 -1.34 -2.02 -4.35
CA GLY A 225 -0.17 -2.62 -3.73
C GLY A 225 -0.53 -3.66 -2.66
N PHE A 226 -1.44 -3.34 -1.75
CA PHE A 226 -1.87 -4.29 -0.72
C PHE A 226 -2.58 -5.51 -1.31
N THR A 227 -3.47 -5.30 -2.27
CA THR A 227 -4.23 -6.40 -2.87
C THR A 227 -3.32 -7.36 -3.64
N THR A 228 -2.40 -6.83 -4.43
CA THR A 228 -1.55 -7.63 -5.30
C THR A 228 -0.39 -8.29 -4.55
N VAL A 229 0.35 -7.53 -3.74
CA VAL A 229 1.58 -8.02 -3.10
C VAL A 229 1.28 -8.79 -1.81
N THR A 230 0.29 -8.38 -1.02
CA THR A 230 0.04 -9.02 0.27
C THR A 230 -0.93 -10.19 0.15
N ILE A 231 -2.09 -10.00 -0.48
CA ILE A 231 -3.14 -11.02 -0.50
C ILE A 231 -2.92 -11.99 -1.65
N THR A 232 -2.87 -11.47 -2.88
CA THR A 232 -2.82 -12.32 -4.09
C THR A 232 -1.50 -13.10 -4.19
N SER A 233 -0.37 -12.48 -3.86
CA SER A 233 0.93 -13.15 -3.92
C SER A 233 1.04 -14.33 -2.95
N VAL A 234 0.48 -14.20 -1.75
CA VAL A 234 0.48 -15.28 -0.75
C VAL A 234 -0.39 -16.46 -1.21
N ILE A 235 -1.55 -16.17 -1.80
CA ILE A 235 -2.43 -17.22 -2.35
C ILE A 235 -1.71 -17.95 -3.50
N ILE A 236 -1.15 -17.21 -4.44
CA ILE A 236 -0.43 -17.78 -5.59
C ILE A 236 0.79 -18.58 -5.12
N ALA A 237 1.59 -18.02 -4.20
CA ALA A 237 2.74 -18.73 -3.65
C ALA A 237 2.31 -20.02 -2.93
N GLY A 238 1.22 -19.99 -2.16
CA GLY A 238 0.67 -21.18 -1.51
C GLY A 238 0.27 -22.29 -2.51
N ILE A 239 -0.31 -21.90 -3.63
CA ILE A 239 -0.66 -22.86 -4.71
C ILE A 239 0.60 -23.47 -5.31
N PHE A 240 1.62 -22.66 -5.67
CA PHE A 240 2.85 -23.14 -6.28
C PHE A 240 3.68 -24.03 -5.35
N VAL A 241 3.75 -23.69 -4.05
CA VAL A 241 4.42 -24.54 -3.04
C VAL A 241 3.72 -25.90 -2.91
N GLY A 242 2.39 -25.96 -3.08
CA GLY A 242 1.65 -27.22 -3.10
C GLY A 242 1.84 -28.08 -4.36
N LEU A 243 2.42 -27.50 -5.42
CA LEU A 243 2.70 -28.18 -6.68
C LEU A 243 4.16 -28.66 -6.81
N LEU A 244 5.05 -28.19 -5.95
CA LEU A 244 6.45 -28.58 -5.83
C LEU A 244 6.62 -29.73 -4.83
#